data_c0f34d3ab7c5d114bbd819a3b8103659
#
_entry.id   c0f34d3ab7c5d114bbd819a3b8103659
#
_cell.length_a   1.000
_cell.length_b   1.000
_cell.length_c   1.000
_cell.angle_alpha   90.00
_cell.angle_beta   90.00
_cell.angle_gamma   90.00
#
_symmetry.space_group_name_H-M   'P 1'
#
loop_
_entity.id
_entity.type
_entity.pdbx_description
1 polymer ?
#
loop_
_entity_poly.entity_id
_entity_poly.type
_entity_poly.pdbx_seq_one_letter_code
_entity_poly.pdbx_strand_id
1 'polypeptide(L)'
;MDSLRVFNSLARDKQPFVPLTPGEVRMYVCGMTVYDYCHVGHARVMVVFDMVQRWLRTLGFNVTYVRNITDVDDKIIKRALENGETMRALTTRFIQYMHEDADALGVERPDLEPRATDFIPQMVDMIGALERNGYAYQADDGDVNYAVRKFANYGKLSGKSIEDLRAGERVAANTAKQDPLDFVLWKSAKESEPDESKWASPWGQGRPGWHIECSAMSCQLLGEHFDIHGGGADLQFPHHENEIAQSEGANGKPFVNYWLHNGFVRVDDEKMSKSLGNFFTIREVLEKYDAEVVRFFILRAHYRSPLNYSDTHLDDARSALTRLYTALKDVDGDGAAIDWEESYAQRFRAAMNDDFNTAVAMSVLFELAGEINKQRDPVLARQLSGLAGTLGLLGRDPAAFLQGGVGGGGDALRASVEARIDARAEAKRARNFAEADRIRAELLAEGIVLEDRPGGATEWRRA
;
A
#
# COMPACT_ATOMS: atom_id res chain seq x y z
N MET A 1 20.97 4.88 20.87
CA MET A 1 19.68 4.71 20.16
C MET A 1 19.98 3.96 18.90
N ASP A 2 19.33 2.82 18.66
CA ASP A 2 19.53 2.06 17.44
C ASP A 2 19.03 2.88 16.25
N SER A 3 19.96 3.19 15.33
CA SER A 3 19.62 3.91 14.11
C SER A 3 18.79 3.02 13.17
N LEU A 4 17.87 3.63 12.43
CA LEU A 4 17.10 2.92 11.40
C LEU A 4 18.02 2.24 10.39
N ARG A 5 17.77 0.98 10.13
CA ARG A 5 18.39 0.20 9.05
C ARG A 5 17.31 -0.26 8.09
N VAL A 6 17.57 -0.20 6.81
CA VAL A 6 16.63 -0.61 5.76
C VAL A 6 17.28 -1.59 4.81
N PHE A 7 16.53 -2.57 4.35
CA PHE A 7 17.01 -3.47 3.32
C PHE A 7 16.93 -2.76 1.97
N ASN A 8 18.10 -2.52 1.39
CA ASN A 8 18.22 -1.90 0.08
C ASN A 8 18.26 -3.00 -1.01
N SER A 9 17.24 -3.07 -1.85
CA SER A 9 17.18 -4.08 -2.92
C SER A 9 18.35 -3.97 -3.91
N LEU A 10 18.89 -2.78 -4.11
CA LEU A 10 20.06 -2.57 -4.97
C LEU A 10 21.32 -3.20 -4.37
N ALA A 11 21.55 -2.98 -3.08
CA ALA A 11 22.69 -3.53 -2.36
C ALA A 11 22.47 -4.99 -1.91
N ARG A 12 21.20 -5.44 -1.84
CA ARG A 12 20.77 -6.74 -1.31
C ARG A 12 21.18 -7.00 0.14
N ASP A 13 21.28 -5.92 0.90
CA ASP A 13 21.70 -5.95 2.30
C ASP A 13 20.95 -4.88 3.12
N LYS A 14 20.89 -5.08 4.45
CA LYS A 14 20.41 -4.08 5.39
C LYS A 14 21.49 -3.04 5.64
N GLN A 15 21.19 -1.80 5.28
CA GLN A 15 22.10 -0.67 5.42
C GLN A 15 21.58 0.32 6.46
N PRO A 16 22.44 1.04 7.19
CA PRO A 16 22.02 2.21 7.96
C PRO A 16 21.31 3.20 7.04
N PHE A 17 20.17 3.72 7.48
CA PHE A 17 19.46 4.75 6.73
C PHE A 17 20.07 6.12 7.05
N VAL A 18 20.62 6.76 6.03
CA VAL A 18 21.20 8.11 6.11
C VAL A 18 20.59 8.93 4.97
N PRO A 19 19.73 9.91 5.27
CA PRO A 19 19.15 10.75 4.23
C PRO A 19 20.18 11.68 3.59
N LEU A 20 19.96 12.07 2.35
CA LEU A 20 20.84 13.00 1.60
C LEU A 20 20.92 14.37 2.26
N THR A 21 19.79 14.83 2.80
CA THR A 21 19.72 16.07 3.57
C THR A 21 19.35 15.71 5.01
N PRO A 22 20.17 16.09 6.02
CA PRO A 22 19.87 15.77 7.41
C PRO A 22 18.48 16.23 7.83
N GLY A 23 17.68 15.31 8.39
CA GLY A 23 16.32 15.57 8.85
C GLY A 23 15.23 15.55 7.77
N GLU A 24 15.57 15.47 6.48
CA GLU A 24 14.63 15.42 5.37
C GLU A 24 14.71 14.06 4.67
N VAL A 25 13.57 13.54 4.25
CA VAL A 25 13.49 12.30 3.45
C VAL A 25 12.60 12.54 2.24
N ARG A 26 13.14 12.30 1.06
CA ARG A 26 12.42 12.36 -0.21
C ARG A 26 12.13 10.94 -0.68
N MET A 27 10.84 10.58 -0.76
CA MET A 27 10.38 9.25 -1.08
C MET A 27 9.42 9.26 -2.28
N TYR A 28 9.73 8.47 -3.29
CA TYR A 28 8.85 8.21 -4.43
C TYR A 28 8.38 6.76 -4.39
N VAL A 29 7.10 6.53 -4.62
CA VAL A 29 6.52 5.18 -4.75
C VAL A 29 5.73 5.11 -6.04
N CYS A 30 6.01 4.11 -6.86
CA CYS A 30 5.23 3.88 -8.06
C CYS A 30 3.77 3.62 -7.71
N GLY A 31 2.91 4.45 -8.28
CA GLY A 31 1.46 4.33 -8.16
C GLY A 31 0.87 3.35 -9.16
N MET A 32 -0.42 3.45 -9.38
CA MET A 32 -1.13 2.49 -10.19
C MET A 32 -1.67 3.10 -11.49
N THR A 33 -1.90 2.23 -12.48
CA THR A 33 -2.62 2.58 -13.71
C THR A 33 -4.12 2.57 -13.41
N VAL A 34 -4.77 3.73 -13.56
CA VAL A 34 -6.16 3.97 -13.11
C VAL A 34 -7.18 3.64 -14.19
N TYR A 35 -7.35 2.36 -14.51
CA TYR A 35 -8.32 1.86 -15.49
C TYR A 35 -9.34 0.87 -14.91
N ASP A 36 -9.17 0.45 -13.66
CA ASP A 36 -10.02 -0.52 -12.97
C ASP A 36 -9.92 -0.33 -11.44
N TYR A 37 -10.78 -1.02 -10.67
CA TYR A 37 -10.75 -1.00 -9.21
C TYR A 37 -9.41 -1.48 -8.65
N CYS A 38 -9.04 -0.91 -7.49
CA CYS A 38 -7.89 -1.37 -6.75
C CYS A 38 -8.10 -2.77 -6.18
N HIS A 39 -7.06 -3.59 -6.22
CA HIS A 39 -7.07 -4.94 -5.66
C HIS A 39 -6.17 -5.06 -4.42
N VAL A 40 -6.22 -6.21 -3.74
CA VAL A 40 -5.46 -6.46 -2.50
C VAL A 40 -3.95 -6.24 -2.66
N GLY A 41 -3.40 -6.46 -3.86
CA GLY A 41 -2.00 -6.12 -4.16
C GLY A 41 -1.72 -4.62 -4.06
N HIS A 42 -2.63 -3.78 -4.56
CA HIS A 42 -2.55 -2.32 -4.41
C HIS A 42 -2.72 -1.90 -2.94
N ALA A 43 -3.68 -2.51 -2.21
CA ALA A 43 -3.84 -2.29 -0.77
C ALA A 43 -2.51 -2.53 -0.03
N ARG A 44 -1.79 -3.60 -0.38
CA ARG A 44 -0.50 -3.90 0.23
C ARG A 44 0.54 -2.81 0.01
N VAL A 45 0.71 -2.35 -1.22
CA VAL A 45 1.64 -1.25 -1.53
C VAL A 45 1.26 0.01 -0.75
N MET A 46 -0.01 0.40 -0.79
CA MET A 46 -0.50 1.61 -0.11
C MET A 46 -0.27 1.54 1.41
N VAL A 47 -0.66 0.45 2.06
CA VAL A 47 -0.52 0.28 3.52
C VAL A 47 0.94 0.16 3.96
N VAL A 48 1.79 -0.53 3.18
CA VAL A 48 3.22 -0.67 3.50
C VAL A 48 3.92 0.68 3.45
N PHE A 49 3.73 1.46 2.38
CA PHE A 49 4.43 2.74 2.28
C PHE A 49 3.80 3.84 3.14
N ASP A 50 2.52 3.72 3.50
CA ASP A 50 1.92 4.51 4.57
C ASP A 50 2.58 4.21 5.94
N MET A 51 2.82 2.95 6.26
CA MET A 51 3.54 2.56 7.47
C MET A 51 4.99 3.08 7.45
N VAL A 52 5.68 2.99 6.32
CA VAL A 52 7.05 3.52 6.17
C VAL A 52 7.08 5.02 6.43
N GLN A 53 6.21 5.81 5.79
CA GLN A 53 6.18 7.27 6.00
C GLN A 53 5.83 7.64 7.44
N ARG A 54 4.84 6.95 8.07
CA ARG A 54 4.46 7.18 9.47
C ARG A 54 5.64 6.92 10.40
N TRP A 55 6.37 5.83 10.18
CA TRP A 55 7.53 5.51 10.99
C TRP A 55 8.67 6.53 10.82
N LEU A 56 8.98 6.93 9.59
CA LEU A 56 9.97 7.97 9.32
C LEU A 56 9.59 9.30 10.01
N ARG A 57 8.32 9.70 9.94
CA ARG A 57 7.81 10.89 10.66
C ARG A 57 7.88 10.72 12.19
N THR A 58 7.60 9.53 12.70
CA THR A 58 7.75 9.20 14.13
C THR A 58 9.22 9.34 14.60
N LEU A 59 10.17 9.03 13.75
CA LEU A 59 11.60 9.24 14.01
C LEU A 59 12.05 10.72 13.90
N GLY A 60 11.13 11.62 13.53
CA GLY A 60 11.37 13.06 13.44
C GLY A 60 11.84 13.56 12.07
N PHE A 61 11.80 12.72 11.03
CA PHE A 61 12.11 13.16 9.67
C PHE A 61 10.94 13.97 9.07
N ASN A 62 11.30 15.02 8.33
CA ASN A 62 10.39 15.71 7.43
C ASN A 62 10.34 14.91 6.12
N VAL A 63 9.24 14.20 5.88
CA VAL A 63 9.09 13.30 4.72
C VAL A 63 8.29 14.00 3.63
N THR A 64 8.88 14.10 2.43
CA THR A 64 8.15 14.43 1.20
C THR A 64 7.86 13.14 0.46
N TYR A 65 6.60 12.71 0.51
CA TYR A 65 6.12 11.48 -0.12
C TYR A 65 5.38 11.77 -1.43
N VAL A 66 5.88 11.22 -2.52
CA VAL A 66 5.29 11.30 -3.86
C VAL A 66 4.81 9.92 -4.28
N ARG A 67 3.56 9.82 -4.73
CA ARG A 67 3.00 8.63 -5.38
C ARG A 67 2.29 9.04 -6.65
N ASN A 68 2.76 8.58 -7.80
CA ASN A 68 2.19 8.98 -9.08
C ASN A 68 0.85 8.28 -9.39
N ILE A 69 0.17 8.85 -10.37
CA ILE A 69 -1.00 8.26 -11.02
C ILE A 69 -0.66 8.10 -12.50
N THR A 70 -0.67 6.86 -12.98
CA THR A 70 -0.56 6.56 -14.41
C THR A 70 -1.95 6.66 -15.01
N ASP A 71 -2.23 7.79 -15.66
CA ASP A 71 -3.51 8.12 -16.30
C ASP A 71 -3.45 8.10 -17.84
N VAL A 72 -2.37 7.55 -18.40
CA VAL A 72 -2.20 7.23 -19.83
C VAL A 72 -1.54 5.86 -19.98
N ASP A 73 -2.19 4.92 -20.66
CA ASP A 73 -1.69 3.56 -20.92
C ASP A 73 -2.58 2.87 -21.97
N ASP A 74 -2.07 1.86 -22.67
CA ASP A 74 -2.85 1.06 -23.62
C ASP A 74 -4.14 0.47 -23.01
N LYS A 75 -4.10 0.08 -21.73
CA LYS A 75 -5.25 -0.46 -21.01
C LYS A 75 -6.31 0.61 -20.76
N ILE A 76 -5.89 1.84 -20.47
CA ILE A 76 -6.80 2.98 -20.29
C ILE A 76 -7.49 3.31 -21.62
N ILE A 77 -6.72 3.41 -22.71
CA ILE A 77 -7.25 3.67 -24.05
C ILE A 77 -8.28 2.61 -24.42
N LYS A 78 -7.90 1.34 -24.31
CA LYS A 78 -8.78 0.21 -24.60
C LYS A 78 -10.07 0.25 -23.78
N ARG A 79 -9.96 0.46 -22.48
CA ARG A 79 -11.12 0.47 -21.57
C ARG A 79 -12.04 1.64 -21.84
N ALA A 80 -11.50 2.82 -22.13
CA ALA A 80 -12.29 4.01 -22.50
C ALA A 80 -13.09 3.77 -23.80
N LEU A 81 -12.44 3.20 -24.81
CA LEU A 81 -13.10 2.85 -26.07
C LEU A 81 -14.20 1.78 -25.87
N GLU A 82 -13.94 0.74 -25.08
CA GLU A 82 -14.93 -0.30 -24.74
C GLU A 82 -16.15 0.28 -24.02
N ASN A 83 -15.96 1.27 -23.15
CA ASN A 83 -17.02 1.93 -22.39
C ASN A 83 -17.71 3.07 -23.17
N GLY A 84 -17.18 3.50 -24.31
CA GLY A 84 -17.68 4.63 -25.07
C GLY A 84 -17.53 5.98 -24.34
N GLU A 85 -16.47 6.14 -23.54
CA GLU A 85 -16.19 7.34 -22.77
C GLU A 85 -14.78 7.88 -23.05
N THR A 86 -14.47 9.12 -22.60
CA THR A 86 -13.12 9.67 -22.71
C THR A 86 -12.18 9.04 -21.67
N MET A 87 -10.86 8.98 -21.99
CA MET A 87 -9.83 8.55 -21.04
C MET A 87 -9.88 9.41 -19.76
N ARG A 88 -10.10 10.72 -19.90
CA ARG A 88 -10.19 11.64 -18.77
C ARG A 88 -11.37 11.31 -17.84
N ALA A 89 -12.54 10.98 -18.39
CA ALA A 89 -13.71 10.58 -17.61
C ALA A 89 -13.45 9.27 -16.87
N LEU A 90 -12.90 8.27 -17.57
CA LEU A 90 -12.52 6.96 -17.02
C LEU A 90 -11.53 7.14 -15.85
N THR A 91 -10.40 7.81 -16.10
CA THR A 91 -9.32 7.93 -15.10
C THR A 91 -9.75 8.78 -13.92
N THR A 92 -10.51 9.87 -14.11
CA THR A 92 -11.05 10.68 -13.00
C THR A 92 -11.90 9.84 -12.06
N ARG A 93 -12.77 8.98 -12.60
CA ARG A 93 -13.61 8.08 -11.82
C ARG A 93 -12.78 7.05 -11.03
N PHE A 94 -11.81 6.39 -11.67
CA PHE A 94 -10.99 5.39 -10.98
C PHE A 94 -9.98 6.00 -10.00
N ILE A 95 -9.53 7.23 -10.20
CA ILE A 95 -8.78 8.00 -9.19
C ILE A 95 -9.65 8.22 -7.95
N GLN A 96 -10.90 8.63 -8.12
CA GLN A 96 -11.82 8.79 -7.00
C GLN A 96 -11.99 7.46 -6.23
N TYR A 97 -12.23 6.36 -6.94
CA TYR A 97 -12.38 5.05 -6.32
C TYR A 97 -11.11 4.59 -5.59
N MET A 98 -9.93 4.83 -6.17
CA MET A 98 -8.65 4.56 -5.52
C MET A 98 -8.51 5.36 -4.21
N HIS A 99 -8.93 6.61 -4.24
CA HIS A 99 -8.91 7.47 -3.06
C HIS A 99 -9.87 6.98 -1.97
N GLU A 100 -11.10 6.62 -2.33
CA GLU A 100 -12.07 6.04 -1.39
C GLU A 100 -11.55 4.74 -0.76
N ASP A 101 -10.93 3.87 -1.55
CA ASP A 101 -10.33 2.62 -1.08
C ASP A 101 -9.15 2.88 -0.13
N ALA A 102 -8.29 3.85 -0.45
CA ALA A 102 -7.16 4.24 0.39
C ALA A 102 -7.61 4.86 1.72
N ASP A 103 -8.60 5.76 1.68
CA ASP A 103 -9.18 6.41 2.86
C ASP A 103 -9.83 5.36 3.79
N ALA A 104 -10.57 4.41 3.22
CA ALA A 104 -11.17 3.31 3.98
C ALA A 104 -10.12 2.48 4.73
N LEU A 105 -8.95 2.24 4.12
CA LEU A 105 -7.83 1.52 4.75
C LEU A 105 -7.02 2.40 5.73
N GLY A 106 -7.40 3.64 5.97
CA GLY A 106 -6.67 4.58 6.83
C GLY A 106 -5.29 4.95 6.29
N VAL A 107 -5.10 4.89 4.98
CA VAL A 107 -3.86 5.30 4.31
C VAL A 107 -3.83 6.83 4.21
N GLU A 108 -2.77 7.46 4.72
CA GLU A 108 -2.56 8.90 4.56
C GLU A 108 -2.29 9.25 3.10
N ARG A 109 -2.82 10.41 2.67
CA ARG A 109 -2.52 10.91 1.33
C ARG A 109 -1.03 11.18 1.18
N PRO A 110 -0.44 10.89 0.02
CA PRO A 110 0.91 11.37 -0.27
C PRO A 110 0.92 12.90 -0.30
N ASP A 111 2.08 13.51 -0.04
CA ASP A 111 2.22 14.98 -0.12
C ASP A 111 2.02 15.49 -1.55
N LEU A 112 2.44 14.69 -2.54
CA LEU A 112 2.24 14.97 -3.97
C LEU A 112 1.74 13.71 -4.70
N GLU A 113 0.74 13.89 -5.56
CA GLU A 113 0.14 12.81 -6.34
C GLU A 113 0.04 13.23 -7.83
N PRO A 114 1.21 13.30 -8.53
CA PRO A 114 1.27 13.77 -9.92
C PRO A 114 0.60 12.79 -10.88
N ARG A 115 -0.08 13.33 -11.88
CA ARG A 115 -0.60 12.54 -13.00
C ARG A 115 0.41 12.53 -14.15
N ALA A 116 0.57 11.39 -14.80
CA ALA A 116 1.50 11.25 -15.92
C ALA A 116 1.21 12.25 -17.04
N THR A 117 -0.07 12.49 -17.35
CA THR A 117 -0.48 13.43 -18.41
C THR A 117 -0.10 14.89 -18.14
N ASP A 118 0.13 15.27 -16.89
CA ASP A 118 0.56 16.64 -16.52
C ASP A 118 2.08 16.84 -16.69
N PHE A 119 2.86 15.76 -16.94
CA PHE A 119 4.32 15.77 -17.01
C PHE A 119 4.88 15.42 -18.41
N ILE A 120 4.06 15.47 -19.46
CA ILE A 120 4.50 15.15 -20.81
C ILE A 120 5.73 15.98 -21.27
N PRO A 121 5.80 17.31 -21.03
CA PRO A 121 6.98 18.08 -21.40
C PRO A 121 8.26 17.57 -20.72
N GLN A 122 8.23 17.21 -19.45
CA GLN A 122 9.37 16.71 -18.69
C GLN A 122 9.82 15.33 -19.21
N MET A 123 8.88 14.49 -19.64
CA MET A 123 9.19 13.19 -20.28
C MET A 123 9.87 13.42 -21.64
N VAL A 124 9.37 14.33 -22.47
CA VAL A 124 9.99 14.70 -23.75
C VAL A 124 11.40 15.25 -23.55
N ASP A 125 11.59 16.12 -22.56
CA ASP A 125 12.91 16.70 -22.24
C ASP A 125 13.90 15.61 -21.79
N MET A 126 13.48 14.67 -20.95
CA MET A 126 14.31 13.56 -20.50
C MET A 126 14.68 12.63 -21.65
N ILE A 127 13.74 12.28 -22.53
CA ILE A 127 14.01 11.47 -23.74
C ILE A 127 15.00 12.19 -24.64
N GLY A 128 14.83 13.50 -24.85
CA GLY A 128 15.79 14.30 -25.61
C GLY A 128 17.19 14.33 -24.99
N ALA A 129 17.31 14.31 -23.66
CA ALA A 129 18.59 14.18 -22.98
C ALA A 129 19.20 12.79 -23.21
N LEU A 130 18.40 11.73 -23.13
CA LEU A 130 18.86 10.37 -23.44
C LEU A 130 19.34 10.23 -24.88
N GLU A 131 18.66 10.85 -25.85
CA GLU A 131 19.07 10.86 -27.26
C GLU A 131 20.41 11.58 -27.44
N ARG A 132 20.57 12.78 -26.87
CA ARG A 132 21.85 13.53 -26.91
C ARG A 132 23.01 12.75 -26.27
N ASN A 133 22.72 11.99 -25.20
CA ASN A 133 23.71 11.16 -24.50
C ASN A 133 23.93 9.81 -25.19
N GLY A 134 23.21 9.54 -26.29
CA GLY A 134 23.35 8.33 -27.11
C GLY A 134 22.66 7.09 -26.58
N TYR A 135 21.78 7.21 -25.57
CA TYR A 135 21.01 6.10 -25.00
C TYR A 135 19.65 5.88 -25.65
N ALA A 136 19.15 6.83 -26.45
CA ALA A 136 17.88 6.69 -27.15
C ALA A 136 18.06 6.83 -28.67
N TYR A 137 17.15 6.24 -29.44
CA TYR A 137 17.08 6.33 -30.92
C TYR A 137 15.63 6.20 -31.38
N GLN A 138 15.29 6.87 -32.49
CA GLN A 138 14.01 6.67 -33.16
C GLN A 138 14.14 5.46 -34.13
N ALA A 139 13.18 4.54 -34.04
CA ALA A 139 13.09 3.37 -34.92
C ALA A 139 12.26 3.68 -36.19
N ASP A 140 12.29 2.77 -37.17
CA ASP A 140 11.60 2.93 -38.46
C ASP A 140 10.05 2.98 -38.32
N ASP A 141 9.50 2.40 -37.25
CA ASP A 141 8.06 2.46 -36.94
C ASP A 141 7.64 3.77 -36.25
N GLY A 142 8.58 4.67 -36.00
CA GLY A 142 8.39 5.98 -35.40
C GLY A 142 8.51 5.97 -33.87
N ASP A 143 8.58 4.81 -33.21
CA ASP A 143 8.80 4.69 -31.77
C ASP A 143 10.21 5.17 -31.40
N VAL A 144 10.35 5.81 -30.24
CA VAL A 144 11.67 6.09 -29.66
C VAL A 144 11.97 5.03 -28.60
N ASN A 145 13.10 4.36 -28.75
CA ASN A 145 13.52 3.26 -27.90
C ASN A 145 14.78 3.61 -27.10
N TYR A 146 14.89 3.05 -25.90
CA TYR A 146 16.10 3.05 -25.10
C TYR A 146 17.03 1.92 -25.55
N ALA A 147 18.30 2.23 -25.84
CA ALA A 147 19.31 1.28 -26.25
C ALA A 147 19.97 0.62 -25.02
N VAL A 148 19.37 -0.47 -24.54
CA VAL A 148 19.73 -1.12 -23.26
C VAL A 148 21.21 -1.47 -23.17
N ARG A 149 21.81 -1.98 -24.26
CA ARG A 149 23.24 -2.38 -24.27
C ARG A 149 24.22 -1.24 -24.10
N LYS A 150 23.79 0.01 -24.29
CA LYS A 150 24.65 1.17 -24.09
C LYS A 150 24.78 1.55 -22.60
N PHE A 151 23.85 1.09 -21.75
CA PHE A 151 23.91 1.31 -20.31
C PHE A 151 24.65 0.14 -19.64
N ALA A 152 25.93 0.34 -19.34
CA ALA A 152 26.85 -0.71 -18.86
C ALA A 152 26.38 -1.42 -17.58
N ASN A 153 25.61 -0.74 -16.72
CA ASN A 153 25.12 -1.26 -15.43
C ASN A 153 23.68 -1.77 -15.48
N TYR A 154 23.13 -2.04 -16.66
CA TYR A 154 21.78 -2.58 -16.79
C TYR A 154 21.68 -3.97 -16.13
N GLY A 155 20.67 -4.16 -15.30
CA GLY A 155 20.49 -5.38 -14.50
C GLY A 155 21.02 -5.28 -13.08
N LYS A 156 21.60 -4.13 -12.67
CA LYS A 156 22.18 -3.99 -11.31
C LYS A 156 21.18 -4.14 -10.18
N LEU A 157 19.93 -3.72 -10.38
CA LEU A 157 18.87 -3.86 -9.37
C LEU A 157 18.29 -5.27 -9.35
N SER A 158 17.95 -5.81 -10.52
CA SER A 158 17.38 -7.16 -10.66
C SER A 158 18.40 -8.27 -10.43
N GLY A 159 19.68 -7.95 -10.62
CA GLY A 159 20.79 -8.90 -10.59
C GLY A 159 20.82 -9.88 -11.75
N LYS A 160 20.14 -9.52 -12.83
CA LYS A 160 20.11 -10.30 -14.07
C LYS A 160 21.15 -9.76 -15.03
N SER A 161 21.94 -10.65 -15.63
CA SER A 161 22.78 -10.27 -16.75
C SER A 161 21.95 -10.04 -18.01
N ILE A 162 22.50 -9.31 -18.98
CA ILE A 162 21.86 -9.11 -20.30
C ILE A 162 21.66 -10.47 -21.01
N GLU A 163 22.57 -11.40 -20.80
CA GLU A 163 22.51 -12.77 -21.37
C GLU A 163 21.33 -13.56 -20.74
N ASP A 164 21.13 -13.47 -19.42
CA ASP A 164 20.01 -14.12 -18.71
C ASP A 164 18.66 -13.56 -19.21
N LEU A 165 18.59 -12.27 -19.47
CA LEU A 165 17.39 -11.62 -19.98
C LEU A 165 17.01 -12.10 -21.37
N ARG A 166 18.01 -12.31 -22.26
CA ARG A 166 17.80 -12.87 -23.60
C ARG A 166 17.30 -14.31 -23.56
N ALA A 167 17.82 -15.13 -22.66
CA ALA A 167 17.38 -16.53 -22.50
C ALA A 167 15.92 -16.65 -22.08
N GLY A 168 15.35 -15.60 -21.44
CA GLY A 168 13.95 -15.53 -21.01
C GLY A 168 12.97 -14.92 -22.01
N GLU A 169 13.43 -14.43 -23.17
CA GLU A 169 12.57 -13.78 -24.16
C GLU A 169 11.62 -14.76 -24.83
N ARG A 170 10.31 -14.56 -24.55
CA ARG A 170 9.19 -15.24 -25.23
C ARG A 170 8.41 -14.31 -26.16
N VAL A 171 8.91 -13.10 -26.41
CA VAL A 171 8.20 -12.09 -27.21
C VAL A 171 8.63 -12.18 -28.66
N ALA A 172 7.67 -12.17 -29.58
CA ALA A 172 7.95 -12.02 -31.03
C ALA A 172 8.80 -10.76 -31.22
N ALA A 173 9.99 -10.92 -31.79
CA ALA A 173 10.93 -9.82 -32.01
C ALA A 173 10.22 -8.70 -32.80
N ASN A 174 10.08 -7.51 -32.20
CA ASN A 174 9.74 -6.32 -32.98
C ASN A 174 10.97 -6.00 -33.85
N THR A 175 10.86 -6.22 -35.16
CA THR A 175 11.95 -6.06 -36.13
C THR A 175 12.40 -4.60 -36.28
N ALA A 176 11.66 -3.63 -35.75
CA ALA A 176 12.03 -2.22 -35.78
C ALA A 176 13.05 -1.84 -34.68
N LYS A 177 13.21 -2.64 -33.62
CA LYS A 177 14.18 -2.40 -32.55
C LYS A 177 15.58 -2.84 -32.95
N GLN A 178 16.61 -2.11 -32.50
CA GLN A 178 18.03 -2.47 -32.71
C GLN A 178 18.42 -3.70 -31.88
N ASP A 179 17.87 -3.86 -30.67
CA ASP A 179 18.01 -5.04 -29.81
C ASP A 179 16.65 -5.42 -29.23
N PRO A 180 16.30 -6.70 -29.11
CA PRO A 180 15.06 -7.15 -28.50
C PRO A 180 14.84 -6.66 -27.07
N LEU A 181 15.90 -6.42 -26.31
CA LEU A 181 15.84 -5.90 -24.93
C LEU A 181 15.52 -4.40 -24.84
N ASP A 182 15.61 -3.67 -25.96
CA ASP A 182 15.31 -2.25 -25.99
C ASP A 182 13.84 -2.02 -25.63
N PHE A 183 13.56 -0.95 -24.90
CA PHE A 183 12.21 -0.64 -24.47
C PHE A 183 11.77 0.75 -24.91
N VAL A 184 10.46 0.91 -25.11
CA VAL A 184 9.88 2.12 -25.65
C VAL A 184 9.93 3.26 -24.64
N LEU A 185 10.43 4.42 -25.05
CA LEU A 185 10.43 5.69 -24.34
C LEU A 185 9.28 6.59 -24.79
N TRP A 186 9.04 6.63 -26.12
CA TRP A 186 7.95 7.36 -26.74
C TRP A 186 7.31 6.47 -27.81
N LYS A 187 6.00 6.26 -27.69
CA LYS A 187 5.23 5.42 -28.59
C LYS A 187 4.54 6.27 -29.64
N SER A 188 4.85 6.03 -30.90
CA SER A 188 4.24 6.72 -32.04
C SER A 188 2.72 6.53 -32.07
N ALA A 189 1.96 7.59 -32.30
CA ALA A 189 0.50 7.56 -32.34
C ALA A 189 0.00 6.76 -33.54
N LYS A 190 -1.06 5.97 -33.31
CA LYS A 190 -1.80 5.26 -34.36
C LYS A 190 -3.04 6.06 -34.75
N GLU A 191 -3.47 5.97 -36.00
CA GLU A 191 -4.70 6.63 -36.46
C GLU A 191 -5.94 6.22 -35.67
N SER A 192 -6.00 4.97 -35.26
CA SER A 192 -7.13 4.39 -34.50
C SER A 192 -7.19 4.82 -33.03
N GLU A 193 -6.18 5.50 -32.51
CA GLU A 193 -6.15 5.95 -31.12
C GLU A 193 -6.86 7.30 -30.96
N PRO A 194 -7.52 7.57 -29.82
CA PRO A 194 -8.20 8.84 -29.58
C PRO A 194 -7.20 10.00 -29.51
N ASP A 195 -7.61 11.20 -29.95
CA ASP A 195 -6.74 12.39 -29.98
C ASP A 195 -6.26 12.80 -28.59
N GLU A 196 -7.06 12.53 -27.54
CA GLU A 196 -6.67 12.79 -26.16
C GLU A 196 -5.52 11.92 -25.63
N SER A 197 -5.10 10.87 -26.38
CA SER A 197 -3.94 10.02 -26.07
C SER A 197 -2.69 10.39 -26.88
N LYS A 198 -2.70 11.52 -27.59
CA LYS A 198 -1.64 11.91 -28.52
C LYS A 198 -1.11 13.30 -28.14
N TRP A 199 0.18 13.38 -27.93
CA TRP A 199 0.89 14.64 -27.67
C TRP A 199 1.94 14.88 -28.74
N ALA A 200 2.19 16.16 -29.03
CA ALA A 200 3.26 16.56 -29.94
C ALA A 200 4.63 16.36 -29.29
N SER A 201 5.57 15.87 -30.07
CA SER A 201 6.97 15.71 -29.65
C SER A 201 7.91 15.97 -30.83
N PRO A 202 9.23 16.09 -30.62
CA PRO A 202 10.21 16.18 -31.69
C PRO A 202 10.19 14.97 -32.65
N TRP A 203 9.69 13.81 -32.19
CA TRP A 203 9.61 12.56 -32.96
C TRP A 203 8.27 12.34 -33.63
N GLY A 204 7.36 13.31 -33.57
CA GLY A 204 5.99 13.23 -34.04
C GLY A 204 4.96 13.10 -32.93
N GLN A 205 3.71 12.92 -33.31
CA GLN A 205 2.63 12.69 -32.35
C GLN A 205 2.76 11.29 -31.74
N GLY A 206 2.53 11.21 -30.42
CA GLY A 206 2.64 9.96 -29.68
C GLY A 206 2.31 10.11 -28.21
N ARG A 207 2.73 9.14 -27.42
CA ARG A 207 2.59 9.12 -25.96
C ARG A 207 3.82 8.54 -25.28
N PRO A 208 4.05 8.81 -23.99
CA PRO A 208 5.17 8.24 -23.27
C PRO A 208 5.05 6.71 -23.15
N GLY A 209 6.19 6.04 -23.11
CA GLY A 209 6.30 4.68 -22.59
C GLY A 209 6.09 4.65 -21.08
N TRP A 210 5.64 3.54 -20.56
CA TRP A 210 5.28 3.40 -19.14
C TRP A 210 6.42 3.73 -18.15
N HIS A 211 7.67 3.44 -18.52
CA HIS A 211 8.80 3.59 -17.58
C HIS A 211 9.29 5.03 -17.45
N ILE A 212 9.18 5.84 -18.50
CA ILE A 212 9.68 7.22 -18.49
C ILE A 212 8.84 8.14 -17.60
N GLU A 213 7.58 7.78 -17.34
CA GLU A 213 6.66 8.53 -16.50
C GLU A 213 7.26 8.75 -15.10
N CYS A 214 7.58 7.66 -14.41
CA CYS A 214 8.12 7.70 -13.04
C CYS A 214 9.49 8.35 -12.99
N SER A 215 10.36 8.10 -13.97
CA SER A 215 11.67 8.74 -14.05
C SER A 215 11.56 10.27 -14.17
N ALA A 216 10.71 10.77 -15.07
CA ALA A 216 10.55 12.20 -15.29
C ALA A 216 9.85 12.88 -14.10
N MET A 217 8.77 12.28 -13.57
CA MET A 217 8.03 12.84 -12.43
C MET A 217 8.87 12.88 -11.15
N SER A 218 9.59 11.80 -10.82
CA SER A 218 10.43 11.75 -9.64
C SER A 218 11.61 12.72 -9.72
N CYS A 219 12.29 12.79 -10.87
CA CYS A 219 13.37 13.75 -11.09
C CYS A 219 12.89 15.21 -10.98
N GLN A 220 11.71 15.52 -11.52
CA GLN A 220 11.15 16.87 -11.47
C GLN A 220 10.74 17.29 -10.04
N LEU A 221 10.15 16.37 -9.27
CA LEU A 221 9.54 16.67 -7.97
C LEU A 221 10.52 16.49 -6.80
N LEU A 222 11.42 15.52 -6.89
CA LEU A 222 12.36 15.17 -5.81
C LEU A 222 13.82 15.46 -6.16
N GLY A 223 14.10 15.85 -7.40
CA GLY A 223 15.44 16.06 -7.91
C GLY A 223 16.05 14.81 -8.55
N GLU A 224 17.18 15.00 -9.23
CA GLU A 224 17.87 13.96 -10.00
C GLU A 224 18.41 12.80 -9.12
N HIS A 225 18.56 13.05 -7.82
CA HIS A 225 19.01 12.09 -6.82
C HIS A 225 18.20 12.28 -5.52
N PHE A 226 17.55 11.24 -5.04
CA PHE A 226 16.71 11.28 -3.83
C PHE A 226 16.86 10.02 -2.97
N ASP A 227 16.19 9.98 -1.80
CA ASP A 227 16.51 9.01 -0.76
C ASP A 227 15.91 7.63 -1.02
N ILE A 228 14.58 7.53 -1.20
CA ILE A 228 13.87 6.26 -1.24
C ILE A 228 13.02 6.16 -2.51
N HIS A 229 13.16 5.05 -3.24
CA HIS A 229 12.21 4.64 -4.26
C HIS A 229 11.58 3.30 -3.89
N GLY A 230 10.26 3.24 -3.94
CA GLY A 230 9.49 2.07 -3.50
C GLY A 230 8.46 1.57 -4.50
N GLY A 231 8.03 0.33 -4.27
CA GLY A 231 6.96 -0.32 -5.06
C GLY A 231 6.81 -1.80 -4.77
N GLY A 232 5.95 -2.47 -5.52
CA GLY A 232 5.83 -3.93 -5.48
C GLY A 232 7.09 -4.64 -6.00
N ALA A 233 7.36 -5.85 -5.53
CA ALA A 233 8.50 -6.64 -6.00
C ALA A 233 8.42 -6.99 -7.50
N ASP A 234 7.25 -6.94 -8.10
CA ASP A 234 7.01 -7.09 -9.54
C ASP A 234 7.54 -5.91 -10.36
N LEU A 235 7.65 -4.73 -9.75
CA LEU A 235 8.20 -3.54 -10.41
C LEU A 235 9.73 -3.53 -10.42
N GLN A 236 10.40 -4.35 -9.60
CA GLN A 236 11.87 -4.41 -9.57
C GLN A 236 12.45 -4.63 -10.97
N PHE A 237 11.80 -5.50 -11.76
CA PHE A 237 12.13 -5.74 -13.16
C PHE A 237 10.86 -6.01 -13.99
N PRO A 238 10.70 -5.32 -15.14
CA PRO A 238 11.67 -4.42 -15.76
C PRO A 238 11.54 -2.95 -15.32
N HIS A 239 10.48 -2.54 -14.62
CA HIS A 239 10.09 -1.14 -14.42
C HIS A 239 11.18 -0.30 -13.75
N HIS A 240 11.55 -0.62 -12.51
CA HIS A 240 12.55 0.13 -11.73
C HIS A 240 13.97 0.01 -12.33
N GLU A 241 14.31 -1.13 -12.93
CA GLU A 241 15.57 -1.26 -13.66
C GLU A 241 15.64 -0.29 -14.84
N ASN A 242 14.53 -0.14 -15.58
CA ASN A 242 14.42 0.81 -16.69
C ASN A 242 14.44 2.26 -16.20
N GLU A 243 13.83 2.57 -15.06
CA GLU A 243 13.90 3.90 -14.46
C GLU A 243 15.34 4.29 -14.08
N ILE A 244 16.11 3.35 -13.52
CA ILE A 244 17.54 3.56 -13.26
C ILE A 244 18.28 3.91 -14.54
N ALA A 245 18.09 3.10 -15.60
CA ALA A 245 18.75 3.31 -16.87
C ALA A 245 18.38 4.68 -17.48
N GLN A 246 17.10 5.05 -17.43
CA GLN A 246 16.61 6.34 -17.92
C GLN A 246 17.19 7.52 -17.12
N SER A 247 17.05 7.49 -15.80
CA SER A 247 17.44 8.61 -14.94
C SER A 247 18.96 8.80 -14.89
N GLU A 248 19.72 7.71 -14.71
CA GLU A 248 21.18 7.77 -14.71
C GLU A 248 21.76 8.06 -16.11
N GLY A 249 21.12 7.52 -17.17
CA GLY A 249 21.52 7.80 -18.54
C GLY A 249 21.26 9.26 -18.96
N ALA A 250 20.18 9.87 -18.49
CA ALA A 250 19.86 11.27 -18.77
C ALA A 250 20.73 12.24 -17.96
N ASN A 251 20.95 11.97 -16.67
CA ASN A 251 21.52 12.94 -15.73
C ASN A 251 23.00 12.68 -15.39
N GLY A 252 23.53 11.49 -15.68
CA GLY A 252 24.92 11.11 -15.37
C GLY A 252 25.23 11.01 -13.87
N LYS A 253 24.19 10.82 -13.02
CA LYS A 253 24.30 10.75 -11.55
C LYS A 253 23.55 9.53 -11.03
N PRO A 254 23.87 9.03 -9.81
CA PRO A 254 23.05 8.04 -9.14
C PRO A 254 21.61 8.54 -8.99
N PHE A 255 20.64 7.66 -9.21
CA PHE A 255 19.22 8.01 -9.19
C PHE A 255 18.65 7.99 -7.77
N VAL A 256 18.80 6.88 -7.04
CA VAL A 256 18.20 6.66 -5.73
C VAL A 256 19.17 5.95 -4.79
N ASN A 257 19.15 6.34 -3.50
CA ASN A 257 19.98 5.68 -2.49
C ASN A 257 19.42 4.34 -2.02
N TYR A 258 18.11 4.27 -1.74
CA TYR A 258 17.46 3.09 -1.15
C TYR A 258 16.27 2.64 -1.98
N TRP A 259 16.31 1.39 -2.44
CA TRP A 259 15.24 0.74 -3.17
C TRP A 259 14.48 -0.20 -2.24
N LEU A 260 13.20 0.08 -1.98
CA LEU A 260 12.34 -0.70 -1.10
C LEU A 260 11.25 -1.42 -1.90
N HIS A 261 11.18 -2.74 -1.78
CA HIS A 261 10.17 -3.53 -2.46
C HIS A 261 9.35 -4.36 -1.48
N ASN A 262 8.02 -4.21 -1.54
CA ASN A 262 7.13 -5.09 -0.79
C ASN A 262 6.90 -6.40 -1.56
N GLY A 263 6.78 -7.50 -0.81
CA GLY A 263 6.57 -8.82 -1.39
C GLY A 263 5.20 -8.97 -2.08
N PHE A 264 5.04 -10.03 -2.85
CA PHE A 264 3.81 -10.32 -3.60
C PHE A 264 2.63 -10.70 -2.69
N VAL A 265 1.42 -10.40 -3.14
CA VAL A 265 0.21 -11.04 -2.60
C VAL A 265 -0.04 -12.33 -3.39
N ARG A 266 -0.25 -13.42 -2.66
CA ARG A 266 -0.71 -14.70 -3.16
C ARG A 266 -2.14 -14.91 -2.69
N VAL A 267 -2.88 -15.74 -3.39
CA VAL A 267 -4.21 -16.19 -3.01
C VAL A 267 -4.18 -17.70 -2.99
N ASP A 268 -4.44 -18.30 -1.83
CA ASP A 268 -4.34 -19.74 -1.62
C ASP A 268 -3.00 -20.33 -2.15
N ASP A 269 -1.89 -19.66 -1.80
CA ASP A 269 -0.51 -19.97 -2.21
C ASP A 269 -0.21 -19.82 -3.71
N GLU A 270 -1.18 -19.39 -4.53
CA GLU A 270 -0.99 -19.10 -5.95
C GLU A 270 -0.84 -17.60 -6.20
N LYS A 271 -0.16 -17.23 -7.29
CA LYS A 271 -0.05 -15.82 -7.70
C LYS A 271 -1.42 -15.28 -8.05
N MET A 272 -1.83 -14.16 -7.46
CA MET A 272 -3.07 -13.46 -7.80
C MET A 272 -3.05 -12.98 -9.26
N SER A 273 -4.05 -13.35 -10.05
CA SER A 273 -4.23 -12.85 -11.42
C SER A 273 -5.70 -12.90 -11.86
N LYS A 274 -6.08 -11.96 -12.74
CA LYS A 274 -7.44 -11.94 -13.35
C LYS A 274 -7.76 -13.21 -14.14
N SER A 275 -6.74 -13.79 -14.81
CA SER A 275 -6.90 -14.99 -15.64
C SER A 275 -7.17 -16.26 -14.83
N LEU A 276 -6.76 -16.29 -13.56
CA LEU A 276 -7.00 -17.41 -12.64
C LEU A 276 -8.32 -17.28 -11.86
N GLY A 277 -9.02 -16.14 -11.99
CA GLY A 277 -10.25 -15.89 -11.23
C GLY A 277 -10.05 -15.71 -9.72
N ASN A 278 -8.80 -15.59 -9.27
CA ASN A 278 -8.41 -15.38 -7.86
C ASN A 278 -8.05 -13.91 -7.58
N PHE A 279 -8.73 -13.00 -8.23
CA PHE A 279 -8.50 -11.56 -8.15
C PHE A 279 -9.59 -10.92 -7.29
N PHE A 280 -9.19 -10.26 -6.20
CA PHE A 280 -10.09 -9.60 -5.26
C PHE A 280 -9.83 -8.11 -5.22
N THR A 281 -10.87 -7.31 -5.44
CA THR A 281 -10.82 -5.86 -5.26
C THR A 281 -10.84 -5.52 -3.76
N ILE A 282 -10.32 -4.34 -3.42
CA ILE A 282 -10.39 -3.83 -2.04
C ILE A 282 -11.86 -3.75 -1.60
N ARG A 283 -12.76 -3.30 -2.46
CA ARG A 283 -14.20 -3.13 -2.17
C ARG A 283 -14.88 -4.46 -1.83
N GLU A 284 -14.63 -5.51 -2.60
CA GLU A 284 -15.15 -6.85 -2.31
C GLU A 284 -14.68 -7.40 -0.96
N VAL A 285 -13.42 -7.11 -0.61
CA VAL A 285 -12.88 -7.48 0.72
C VAL A 285 -13.54 -6.68 1.83
N LEU A 286 -13.73 -5.37 1.63
CA LEU A 286 -14.37 -4.48 2.61
C LEU A 286 -15.88 -4.72 2.79
N GLU A 287 -16.55 -5.42 1.87
CA GLU A 287 -17.91 -5.91 2.08
C GLU A 287 -17.99 -6.96 3.19
N LYS A 288 -16.90 -7.73 3.40
CA LYS A 288 -16.84 -8.85 4.34
C LYS A 288 -16.04 -8.52 5.61
N TYR A 289 -15.03 -7.70 5.50
CA TYR A 289 -14.06 -7.43 6.56
C TYR A 289 -13.95 -5.94 6.86
N ASP A 290 -13.79 -5.63 8.13
CA ASP A 290 -13.47 -4.27 8.58
C ASP A 290 -12.11 -3.83 7.99
N ALA A 291 -12.02 -2.57 7.58
CA ALA A 291 -10.84 -2.04 6.91
C ALA A 291 -9.58 -2.09 7.78
N GLU A 292 -9.72 -1.89 9.10
CA GLU A 292 -8.59 -2.00 10.02
C GLU A 292 -8.13 -3.45 10.18
N VAL A 293 -9.03 -4.43 10.05
CA VAL A 293 -8.66 -5.85 9.98
C VAL A 293 -7.80 -6.14 8.74
N VAL A 294 -8.18 -5.57 7.59
CA VAL A 294 -7.38 -5.71 6.35
C VAL A 294 -6.01 -5.04 6.51
N ARG A 295 -5.96 -3.84 7.09
CA ARG A 295 -4.71 -3.14 7.39
C ARG A 295 -3.83 -3.95 8.34
N PHE A 296 -4.40 -4.46 9.44
CA PHE A 296 -3.71 -5.31 10.40
C PHE A 296 -3.19 -6.60 9.74
N PHE A 297 -4.01 -7.25 8.90
CA PHE A 297 -3.61 -8.42 8.14
C PHE A 297 -2.36 -8.16 7.28
N ILE A 298 -2.29 -7.01 6.61
CA ILE A 298 -1.14 -6.62 5.79
C ILE A 298 0.10 -6.39 6.67
N LEU A 299 -0.04 -5.69 7.80
CA LEU A 299 1.06 -5.27 8.65
C LEU A 299 1.57 -6.37 9.60
N ARG A 300 0.80 -7.44 9.85
CA ARG A 300 1.26 -8.55 10.70
C ARG A 300 2.38 -9.39 10.08
N ALA A 301 2.59 -9.27 8.78
CA ALA A 301 3.69 -9.90 8.07
C ALA A 301 4.77 -8.86 7.75
N HIS A 302 6.03 -9.27 7.73
CA HIS A 302 7.11 -8.40 7.27
C HIS A 302 6.85 -7.93 5.83
N TYR A 303 7.05 -6.65 5.52
CA TYR A 303 6.65 -6.07 4.23
C TYR A 303 7.30 -6.74 3.02
N ARG A 304 8.52 -7.26 3.14
CA ARG A 304 9.24 -7.98 2.06
C ARG A 304 8.79 -9.42 1.86
N SER A 305 8.15 -10.04 2.86
CA SER A 305 7.71 -11.43 2.76
C SER A 305 6.49 -11.54 1.84
N PRO A 306 6.28 -12.63 1.11
CA PRO A 306 5.01 -12.90 0.46
C PRO A 306 3.86 -12.85 1.49
N LEU A 307 2.71 -12.33 1.08
CA LEU A 307 1.48 -12.29 1.87
C LEU A 307 0.45 -13.22 1.25
N ASN A 308 0.06 -14.27 1.97
CA ASN A 308 -0.97 -15.18 1.49
C ASN A 308 -2.35 -14.70 1.96
N TYR A 309 -3.18 -14.29 1.01
CA TYR A 309 -4.56 -13.85 1.24
C TYR A 309 -5.50 -15.07 1.22
N SER A 310 -6.29 -15.18 2.25
CA SER A 310 -7.46 -16.06 2.31
C SER A 310 -8.45 -15.55 3.37
N ASP A 311 -9.71 -15.96 3.31
CA ASP A 311 -10.71 -15.62 4.31
C ASP A 311 -10.28 -16.11 5.71
N THR A 312 -9.69 -17.30 5.81
CA THR A 312 -9.13 -17.82 7.08
C THR A 312 -8.09 -16.89 7.69
N HIS A 313 -7.16 -16.37 6.88
CA HIS A 313 -6.12 -15.46 7.38
C HIS A 313 -6.69 -14.09 7.80
N LEU A 314 -7.76 -13.63 7.18
CA LEU A 314 -8.46 -12.42 7.61
C LEU A 314 -9.27 -12.66 8.89
N ASP A 315 -9.88 -13.83 9.07
CA ASP A 315 -10.53 -14.22 10.33
C ASP A 315 -9.54 -14.30 11.50
N ASP A 316 -8.35 -14.86 11.26
CA ASP A 316 -7.25 -14.84 12.24
C ASP A 316 -6.81 -13.41 12.56
N ALA A 317 -6.69 -12.54 11.56
CA ALA A 317 -6.34 -11.14 11.75
C ALA A 317 -7.41 -10.39 12.55
N ARG A 318 -8.70 -10.64 12.27
CA ARG A 318 -9.82 -10.09 13.03
C ARG A 318 -9.76 -10.52 14.50
N SER A 319 -9.57 -11.81 14.75
CA SER A 319 -9.46 -12.36 16.10
C SER A 319 -8.28 -11.76 16.87
N ALA A 320 -7.13 -11.58 16.21
CA ALA A 320 -5.95 -10.98 16.79
C ALA A 320 -6.17 -9.49 17.12
N LEU A 321 -6.71 -8.70 16.19
CA LEU A 321 -7.02 -7.29 16.43
C LEU A 321 -8.06 -7.11 17.52
N THR A 322 -9.09 -7.98 17.59
CA THR A 322 -10.10 -8.02 18.65
C THR A 322 -9.45 -8.18 20.03
N ARG A 323 -8.39 -8.97 20.15
CA ARG A 323 -7.65 -9.13 21.43
C ARG A 323 -6.97 -7.84 21.87
N LEU A 324 -6.42 -7.06 20.95
CA LEU A 324 -5.81 -5.76 21.25
C LEU A 324 -6.87 -4.76 21.73
N TYR A 325 -7.98 -4.66 21.02
CA TYR A 325 -9.10 -3.79 21.44
C TYR A 325 -9.73 -4.23 22.75
N THR A 326 -9.81 -5.53 23.02
CA THR A 326 -10.31 -6.05 24.30
C THR A 326 -9.42 -5.62 25.48
N ALA A 327 -8.11 -5.54 25.30
CA ALA A 327 -7.19 -5.05 26.33
C ALA A 327 -7.40 -3.57 26.65
N LEU A 328 -7.80 -2.76 25.66
CA LEU A 328 -8.09 -1.33 25.83
C LEU A 328 -9.51 -1.05 26.36
N LYS A 329 -10.43 -2.03 26.27
CA LYS A 329 -11.80 -1.85 26.75
C LYS A 329 -11.83 -1.54 28.25
N ASP A 330 -12.58 -0.52 28.63
CA ASP A 330 -12.74 -0.07 30.03
C ASP A 330 -11.43 0.36 30.73
N VAL A 331 -10.41 0.73 29.95
CA VAL A 331 -9.17 1.34 30.44
C VAL A 331 -8.98 2.68 29.76
N ASP A 332 -8.90 3.74 30.54
CA ASP A 332 -8.70 5.10 30.00
C ASP A 332 -7.29 5.21 29.43
N GLY A 333 -7.21 5.17 28.09
CA GLY A 333 -5.95 5.13 27.32
C GLY A 333 -5.73 6.31 26.40
N ASP A 334 -6.59 7.34 26.42
CA ASP A 334 -6.53 8.41 25.42
C ASP A 334 -5.41 9.44 25.65
N GLY A 335 -4.77 9.83 24.56
CA GLY A 335 -4.20 11.16 24.32
C GLY A 335 -2.83 11.50 24.87
N ALA A 336 -2.04 10.56 25.42
CA ALA A 336 -0.69 10.87 25.87
C ALA A 336 0.38 10.53 24.80
N ALA A 337 1.45 11.33 24.79
CA ALA A 337 2.65 11.03 23.98
C ALA A 337 3.24 9.68 24.42
N ILE A 338 3.83 8.95 23.46
CA ILE A 338 4.54 7.69 23.71
C ILE A 338 5.74 7.97 24.63
N ASP A 339 5.85 7.24 25.73
CA ASP A 339 7.07 7.21 26.53
C ASP A 339 8.09 6.26 25.87
N TRP A 340 9.04 6.82 25.17
CA TRP A 340 10.07 6.07 24.45
C TRP A 340 11.14 5.46 25.36
N GLU A 341 11.18 5.81 26.64
CA GLU A 341 12.08 5.20 27.62
C GLU A 341 11.46 3.95 28.29
N GLU A 342 10.17 3.74 28.09
CA GLU A 342 9.47 2.56 28.56
C GLU A 342 9.93 1.31 27.78
N SER A 343 10.03 0.17 28.45
CA SER A 343 10.66 -1.06 27.92
C SER A 343 9.98 -1.63 26.67
N TYR A 344 8.64 -1.62 26.60
CA TYR A 344 7.89 -2.09 25.41
C TYR A 344 8.07 -1.12 24.25
N ALA A 345 8.10 0.20 24.51
CA ALA A 345 8.35 1.19 23.48
C ALA A 345 9.77 1.07 22.90
N GLN A 346 10.77 0.82 23.74
CA GLN A 346 12.14 0.57 23.27
C GLN A 346 12.22 -0.68 22.39
N ARG A 347 11.58 -1.77 22.78
CA ARG A 347 11.53 -3.01 21.98
C ARG A 347 10.77 -2.84 20.68
N PHE A 348 9.65 -2.13 20.71
CA PHE A 348 8.88 -1.79 19.52
C PHE A 348 9.72 -0.95 18.55
N ARG A 349 10.39 0.10 19.07
CA ARG A 349 11.28 0.96 18.30
C ARG A 349 12.45 0.17 17.69
N ALA A 350 13.06 -0.73 18.44
CA ALA A 350 14.13 -1.59 17.94
C ALA A 350 13.65 -2.48 16.79
N ALA A 351 12.44 -3.05 16.90
CA ALA A 351 11.82 -3.84 15.83
C ALA A 351 11.57 -3.00 14.57
N MET A 352 10.97 -1.82 14.74
CA MET A 352 10.66 -0.95 13.61
C MET A 352 11.94 -0.38 12.95
N ASN A 353 13.00 -0.15 13.72
CA ASN A 353 14.30 0.29 13.22
C ASN A 353 15.09 -0.83 12.52
N ASP A 354 14.69 -2.09 12.67
CA ASP A 354 15.25 -3.21 11.94
C ASP A 354 14.43 -3.54 10.67
N ASP A 355 14.51 -2.66 9.69
CA ASP A 355 13.87 -2.84 8.38
C ASP A 355 12.33 -2.87 8.46
N PHE A 356 11.76 -1.97 9.26
CA PHE A 356 10.31 -1.87 9.44
C PHE A 356 9.67 -3.21 9.82
N ASN A 357 10.27 -3.93 10.79
CA ASN A 357 9.84 -5.28 11.17
C ASN A 357 8.55 -5.25 12.00
N THR A 358 7.44 -4.98 11.30
CA THR A 358 6.11 -4.93 11.91
C THR A 358 5.70 -6.25 12.55
N ALA A 359 6.17 -7.39 12.07
CA ALA A 359 5.85 -8.70 12.66
C ALA A 359 6.38 -8.81 14.10
N VAL A 360 7.61 -8.37 14.36
CA VAL A 360 8.18 -8.31 15.72
C VAL A 360 7.53 -7.20 16.54
N ALA A 361 7.28 -6.03 15.94
CA ALA A 361 6.59 -4.92 16.60
C ALA A 361 5.18 -5.34 17.10
N MET A 362 4.42 -6.08 16.28
CA MET A 362 3.11 -6.64 16.68
C MET A 362 3.22 -7.60 17.88
N SER A 363 4.28 -8.41 17.95
CA SER A 363 4.49 -9.30 19.11
C SER A 363 4.63 -8.49 20.40
N VAL A 364 5.32 -7.35 20.35
CA VAL A 364 5.46 -6.43 21.49
C VAL A 364 4.10 -5.86 21.91
N LEU A 365 3.25 -5.47 20.94
CA LEU A 365 1.89 -4.99 21.24
C LEU A 365 1.03 -6.06 21.92
N PHE A 366 1.14 -7.34 21.52
CA PHE A 366 0.41 -8.43 22.17
C PHE A 366 0.90 -8.73 23.58
N GLU A 367 2.20 -8.63 23.83
CA GLU A 367 2.75 -8.78 25.21
C GLU A 367 2.22 -7.65 26.10
N LEU A 368 2.28 -6.40 25.59
CA LEU A 368 1.75 -5.23 26.30
C LEU A 368 0.25 -5.37 26.60
N ALA A 369 -0.55 -5.81 25.62
CA ALA A 369 -1.97 -6.10 25.81
C ALA A 369 -2.19 -7.19 26.90
N GLY A 370 -1.33 -8.18 26.98
CA GLY A 370 -1.34 -9.20 28.03
C GLY A 370 -1.13 -8.60 29.43
N GLU A 371 -0.22 -7.64 29.57
CA GLU A 371 0.02 -6.96 30.84
C GLU A 371 -1.15 -6.01 31.23
N ILE A 372 -1.72 -5.29 30.26
CA ILE A 372 -2.91 -4.47 30.48
C ILE A 372 -4.07 -5.32 31.01
N ASN A 373 -4.30 -6.49 30.44
CA ASN A 373 -5.36 -7.41 30.90
C ASN A 373 -5.17 -7.87 32.37
N LYS A 374 -3.92 -7.97 32.84
CA LYS A 374 -3.60 -8.36 34.22
C LYS A 374 -3.71 -7.19 35.21
N GLN A 375 -3.18 -6.03 34.81
CA GLN A 375 -2.95 -4.91 35.72
C GLN A 375 -4.01 -3.81 35.59
N ARG A 376 -4.72 -3.73 34.47
CA ARG A 376 -5.67 -2.66 34.13
C ARG A 376 -5.04 -1.26 34.26
N ASP A 377 -3.75 -1.15 33.93
CA ASP A 377 -2.98 0.08 34.07
C ASP A 377 -3.24 1.02 32.88
N PRO A 378 -3.78 2.24 33.14
CA PRO A 378 -4.01 3.24 32.09
C PRO A 378 -2.74 3.72 31.40
N VAL A 379 -1.57 3.69 32.07
CA VAL A 379 -0.30 4.09 31.46
C VAL A 379 0.08 3.11 30.37
N LEU A 380 -0.02 1.79 30.62
CA LEU A 380 0.23 0.75 29.64
C LEU A 380 -0.79 0.80 28.49
N ALA A 381 -2.05 1.10 28.77
CA ALA A 381 -3.09 1.25 27.74
C ALA A 381 -2.78 2.43 26.79
N ARG A 382 -2.38 3.59 27.33
CA ARG A 382 -1.92 4.73 26.51
C ARG A 382 -0.71 4.35 25.66
N GLN A 383 0.23 3.62 26.24
CA GLN A 383 1.41 3.16 25.52
C GLN A 383 1.04 2.22 24.35
N LEU A 384 0.12 1.28 24.56
CA LEU A 384 -0.38 0.39 23.51
C LEU A 384 -1.06 1.18 22.39
N SER A 385 -1.96 2.10 22.71
CA SER A 385 -2.65 2.93 21.71
C SER A 385 -1.67 3.81 20.93
N GLY A 386 -0.71 4.44 21.62
CA GLY A 386 0.30 5.28 20.98
C GLY A 386 1.19 4.49 20.01
N LEU A 387 1.75 3.36 20.46
CA LEU A 387 2.61 2.52 19.62
C LEU A 387 1.85 1.97 18.41
N ALA A 388 0.66 1.43 18.60
CA ALA A 388 -0.19 0.94 17.49
C ALA A 388 -0.62 2.08 16.55
N GLY A 389 -0.84 3.28 17.06
CA GLY A 389 -1.14 4.49 16.30
C GLY A 389 -0.05 4.86 15.30
N THR A 390 1.23 4.58 15.60
CA THR A 390 2.33 4.77 14.62
C THR A 390 2.20 3.87 13.39
N LEU A 391 1.43 2.79 13.51
CA LEU A 391 1.09 1.87 12.42
C LEU A 391 -0.30 2.16 11.81
N GLY A 392 -1.02 3.19 12.30
CA GLY A 392 -2.39 3.49 11.91
C GLY A 392 -3.40 2.45 12.40
N LEU A 393 -3.15 1.86 13.58
CA LEU A 393 -4.00 0.87 14.24
C LEU A 393 -4.50 1.40 15.58
N LEU A 394 -5.59 0.81 16.10
CA LEU A 394 -6.22 1.10 17.38
C LEU A 394 -6.66 2.57 17.54
N GLY A 395 -7.00 3.23 16.43
CA GLY A 395 -7.46 4.62 16.41
C GLY A 395 -8.95 4.79 16.67
N ARG A 396 -9.71 3.71 16.92
CA ARG A 396 -11.16 3.73 17.14
C ARG A 396 -11.48 3.53 18.63
N ASP A 397 -12.67 3.95 19.01
CA ASP A 397 -13.20 3.59 20.34
C ASP A 397 -13.28 2.06 20.48
N PRO A 398 -12.71 1.46 21.54
CA PRO A 398 -12.69 0.02 21.71
C PRO A 398 -14.08 -0.63 21.76
N ALA A 399 -15.06 -0.01 22.41
CA ALA A 399 -16.41 -0.54 22.48
C ALA A 399 -17.07 -0.50 21.08
N ALA A 400 -16.90 0.60 20.36
CA ALA A 400 -17.41 0.73 18.99
C ALA A 400 -16.80 -0.32 18.04
N PHE A 401 -15.49 -0.58 18.12
CA PHE A 401 -14.86 -1.65 17.32
C PHE A 401 -15.40 -3.04 17.67
N LEU A 402 -15.49 -3.37 18.97
CA LEU A 402 -15.94 -4.68 19.45
C LEU A 402 -17.43 -4.95 19.15
N GLN A 403 -18.23 -3.90 19.03
CA GLN A 403 -19.64 -3.95 18.62
C GLN A 403 -19.83 -3.83 17.11
N GLY A 404 -18.83 -3.27 16.41
CA GLY A 404 -18.94 -2.91 15.01
C GLY A 404 -19.22 -4.08 14.09
N GLY A 405 -20.13 -3.83 13.15
CA GLY A 405 -20.34 -4.63 11.97
C GLY A 405 -19.45 -4.16 10.83
N VAL A 406 -19.22 -5.05 9.89
CA VAL A 406 -18.60 -4.76 8.59
C VAL A 406 -19.57 -3.85 7.81
N GLY A 407 -19.09 -2.71 7.30
CA GLY A 407 -19.85 -1.83 6.41
C GLY A 407 -20.99 -1.05 7.07
N GLY A 408 -21.73 -0.27 6.29
CA GLY A 408 -22.83 0.62 6.75
C GLY A 408 -24.07 -0.05 7.38
N GLY A 409 -23.99 -1.33 7.71
CA GLY A 409 -25.03 -2.08 8.48
C GLY A 409 -24.80 -2.08 9.99
N GLY A 410 -23.72 -1.49 10.50
CA GLY A 410 -23.38 -1.51 11.93
C GLY A 410 -24.45 -0.86 12.82
N ASP A 411 -24.98 0.26 12.38
CA ASP A 411 -26.01 0.99 13.16
C ASP A 411 -27.35 0.23 13.24
N ALA A 412 -27.76 -0.41 12.15
CA ALA A 412 -28.99 -1.21 12.15
C ALA A 412 -28.85 -2.47 13.00
N LEU A 413 -27.69 -3.14 12.95
CA LEU A 413 -27.40 -4.28 13.82
C LEU A 413 -27.35 -3.84 15.28
N ARG A 414 -26.65 -2.74 15.58
CA ARG A 414 -26.55 -2.18 16.92
C ARG A 414 -27.93 -1.90 17.50
N ALA A 415 -28.79 -1.17 16.77
CA ALA A 415 -30.14 -0.88 17.20
C ALA A 415 -30.97 -2.15 17.45
N SER A 416 -30.82 -3.17 16.60
CA SER A 416 -31.49 -4.47 16.75
C SER A 416 -31.03 -5.21 18.00
N VAL A 417 -29.72 -5.25 18.26
CA VAL A 417 -29.14 -5.93 19.42
C VAL A 417 -29.52 -5.20 20.71
N GLU A 418 -29.44 -3.86 20.75
CA GLU A 418 -29.85 -3.04 21.90
C GLU A 418 -31.31 -3.25 22.24
N ALA A 419 -32.23 -3.24 21.27
CA ALA A 419 -33.64 -3.52 21.50
C ALA A 419 -33.88 -4.93 22.12
N ARG A 420 -33.09 -5.94 21.71
CA ARG A 420 -33.19 -7.29 22.29
C ARG A 420 -32.57 -7.40 23.67
N ILE A 421 -31.52 -6.61 23.97
CA ILE A 421 -30.97 -6.47 25.33
C ILE A 421 -32.00 -5.86 26.28
N ASP A 422 -32.69 -4.82 25.81
CA ASP A 422 -33.79 -4.19 26.60
C ASP A 422 -34.92 -5.18 26.86
N ALA A 423 -35.37 -5.92 25.85
CA ALA A 423 -36.38 -6.97 26.00
C ALA A 423 -35.93 -8.06 27.02
N ARG A 424 -34.64 -8.47 26.98
CA ARG A 424 -34.07 -9.41 27.93
C ARG A 424 -34.05 -8.84 29.33
N ALA A 425 -33.72 -7.56 29.50
CA ALA A 425 -33.75 -6.89 30.81
C ALA A 425 -35.17 -6.80 31.39
N GLU A 426 -36.19 -6.56 30.56
CA GLU A 426 -37.59 -6.60 30.96
C GLU A 426 -38.04 -8.01 31.38
N ALA A 427 -37.66 -9.05 30.59
CA ALA A 427 -37.94 -10.44 30.93
C ALA A 427 -37.32 -10.81 32.31
N LYS A 428 -36.08 -10.39 32.61
CA LYS A 428 -35.44 -10.59 33.91
C LYS A 428 -36.19 -9.87 35.03
N ARG A 429 -36.64 -8.62 34.83
CA ARG A 429 -37.43 -7.86 35.79
C ARG A 429 -38.80 -8.53 36.08
N ALA A 430 -39.41 -9.08 35.04
CA ALA A 430 -40.66 -9.85 35.13
C ALA A 430 -40.46 -11.29 35.69
N ARG A 431 -39.23 -11.67 36.05
CA ARG A 431 -38.84 -13.03 36.46
C ARG A 431 -39.14 -14.13 35.41
N ASN A 432 -39.26 -13.74 34.13
CA ASN A 432 -39.37 -14.68 33.03
C ASN A 432 -37.98 -15.05 32.53
N PHE A 433 -37.27 -15.89 33.30
CA PHE A 433 -35.92 -16.29 33.00
C PHE A 433 -35.80 -17.13 31.72
N ALA A 434 -36.84 -17.91 31.41
CA ALA A 434 -36.86 -18.71 30.18
C ALA A 434 -36.79 -17.81 28.94
N GLU A 435 -37.51 -16.69 28.92
CA GLU A 435 -37.46 -15.73 27.82
C GLU A 435 -36.12 -14.99 27.75
N ALA A 436 -35.57 -14.62 28.92
CA ALA A 436 -34.26 -13.98 28.99
C ALA A 436 -33.13 -14.90 28.44
N ASP A 437 -33.20 -16.21 28.72
CA ASP A 437 -32.24 -17.20 28.25
C ASP A 437 -32.43 -17.49 26.74
N ARG A 438 -33.68 -17.51 26.26
CA ARG A 438 -33.99 -17.63 24.82
C ARG A 438 -33.34 -16.51 24.03
N ILE A 439 -33.56 -15.26 24.45
CA ILE A 439 -32.95 -14.08 23.76
C ILE A 439 -31.44 -14.17 23.75
N ARG A 440 -30.82 -14.58 24.85
CA ARG A 440 -29.37 -14.75 24.95
C ARG A 440 -28.85 -15.83 23.98
N ALA A 441 -29.56 -16.95 23.89
CA ALA A 441 -29.20 -18.05 23.01
C ALA A 441 -29.34 -17.67 21.52
N GLU A 442 -30.38 -16.95 21.17
CA GLU A 442 -30.59 -16.44 19.80
C GLU A 442 -29.49 -15.45 19.39
N LEU A 443 -29.15 -14.48 20.26
CA LEU A 443 -28.06 -13.56 20.01
C LEU A 443 -26.72 -14.30 19.87
N LEU A 444 -26.47 -15.29 20.72
CA LEU A 444 -25.26 -16.12 20.62
C LEU A 444 -25.21 -16.90 19.30
N ALA A 445 -26.33 -17.45 18.83
CA ALA A 445 -26.42 -18.12 17.54
C ALA A 445 -26.17 -17.19 16.35
N GLU A 446 -26.43 -15.88 16.50
CA GLU A 446 -26.12 -14.83 15.54
C GLU A 446 -24.69 -14.29 15.70
N GLY A 447 -23.86 -14.90 16.56
CA GLY A 447 -22.50 -14.46 16.82
C GLY A 447 -22.39 -13.23 17.74
N ILE A 448 -23.40 -12.97 18.57
CA ILE A 448 -23.41 -11.87 19.56
C ILE A 448 -23.26 -12.44 20.96
N VAL A 449 -22.20 -12.05 21.66
CA VAL A 449 -21.91 -12.44 23.04
C VAL A 449 -22.38 -11.33 23.98
N LEU A 450 -23.25 -11.67 24.95
CA LEU A 450 -23.70 -10.74 25.99
C LEU A 450 -22.83 -10.87 27.25
N GLU A 451 -22.40 -9.73 27.79
CA GLU A 451 -21.64 -9.60 29.04
C GLU A 451 -22.44 -8.82 30.06
N ASP A 452 -22.91 -9.52 31.10
CA ASP A 452 -23.65 -8.88 32.21
C ASP A 452 -22.65 -8.19 33.18
N ARG A 453 -22.86 -6.89 33.44
CA ARG A 453 -22.00 -6.07 34.29
C ARG A 453 -22.60 -5.92 35.71
N PRO A 454 -21.78 -5.66 36.75
CA PRO A 454 -22.27 -5.23 38.05
C PRO A 454 -23.18 -4.00 37.90
N GLY A 455 -24.35 -4.03 38.56
CA GLY A 455 -25.35 -2.95 38.44
C GLY A 455 -26.46 -3.23 37.40
N GLY A 456 -26.43 -4.37 36.70
CA GLY A 456 -27.51 -4.82 35.83
C GLY A 456 -27.45 -4.35 34.37
N ALA A 457 -26.43 -3.61 34.00
CA ALA A 457 -26.18 -3.28 32.61
C ALA A 457 -25.69 -4.55 31.84
N THR A 458 -26.12 -4.70 30.60
CA THR A 458 -25.64 -5.76 29.69
C THR A 458 -24.92 -5.10 28.54
N GLU A 459 -23.67 -5.44 28.35
CA GLU A 459 -22.88 -5.09 27.19
C GLU A 459 -22.86 -6.24 26.20
N TRP A 460 -22.46 -5.95 24.98
CA TRP A 460 -22.36 -6.97 23.97
C TRP A 460 -21.15 -6.75 23.07
N ARG A 461 -20.67 -7.84 22.47
CA ARG A 461 -19.65 -7.85 21.44
C ARG A 461 -19.97 -8.95 20.41
N ARG A 462 -19.34 -8.87 19.24
CA ARG A 462 -19.33 -9.99 18.31
C ARG A 462 -18.40 -11.12 18.82
N ALA A 463 -18.77 -12.36 18.53
CA ALA A 463 -18.01 -13.55 18.88
C ALA A 463 -16.65 -13.63 18.18
#